data_38bcd90ab99044e10cafedd00427df14
#
_entry.id   38bcd90ab99044e10cafedd00427df14
#
_cell.length_a   1.000
_cell.length_b   1.000
_cell.length_c   1.000
_cell.angle_alpha   90.00
_cell.angle_beta   90.00
_cell.angle_gamma   90.00
#
_symmetry.space_group_name_H-M   'P 1'
#
loop_
_entity.id
_entity.type
_entity.pdbx_description
1 polymer ?
#
loop_
_entity_poly.entity_id
_entity_poly.type
_entity_poly.pdbx_seq_one_letter_code
_entity_poly.pdbx_strand_id
1 'polypeptide(L)'
;MALRFIDLHTHSTASDGSFSPSRLVGEARSLGLAALALTDHDTLEGLDEAERAVQEKGTRSPDFSFEFIRGCELSSRCGPAEAHILGLWIGREERDVSDLKEKLAEVRAQRFRRNVAMAEKLRGLGFAVRLEDVEALAGGEVVARPHFAALLLRMGVVKSVRE
;
A
#
# COMPACT_ATOMS: atom_id res chain seq x y z
N MET A 1 -5.05 -14.61 30.45
CA MET A 1 -5.28 -14.36 29.02
C MET A 1 -4.05 -13.68 28.46
N ALA A 2 -3.41 -14.23 27.43
CA ALA A 2 -2.34 -13.53 26.73
C ALA A 2 -2.93 -12.34 25.97
N LEU A 3 -2.27 -11.18 26.02
CA LEU A 3 -2.63 -10.03 25.20
C LEU A 3 -2.44 -10.40 23.74
N ARG A 4 -3.47 -10.10 22.92
CA ARG A 4 -3.44 -10.33 21.47
C ARG A 4 -3.43 -8.97 20.79
N PHE A 5 -2.47 -8.79 19.91
CA PHE A 5 -2.32 -7.55 19.14
C PHE A 5 -3.08 -7.67 17.82
N ILE A 6 -3.52 -6.53 17.33
CA ILE A 6 -4.08 -6.36 15.99
C ILE A 6 -3.34 -5.23 15.27
N ASP A 7 -3.24 -5.31 13.95
CA ASP A 7 -2.74 -4.22 13.11
C ASP A 7 -3.75 -3.91 12.02
N LEU A 8 -4.32 -2.72 12.05
CA LEU A 8 -5.39 -2.29 11.17
C LEU A 8 -4.94 -1.28 10.10
N HIS A 9 -3.62 -1.04 10.00
CA HIS A 9 -3.08 -0.11 9.03
C HIS A 9 -1.74 -0.63 8.48
N THR A 10 -1.81 -1.41 7.43
CA THR A 10 -0.62 -1.99 6.80
C THR A 10 -0.64 -1.85 5.29
N HIS A 11 0.55 -1.77 4.70
CA HIS A 11 0.75 -1.63 3.27
C HIS A 11 1.58 -2.77 2.71
N SER A 12 1.26 -3.16 1.48
CA SER A 12 2.01 -4.12 0.71
C SER A 12 2.68 -3.49 -0.51
N THR A 13 3.37 -4.32 -1.30
CA THR A 13 3.92 -3.89 -2.60
C THR A 13 2.85 -3.56 -3.64
N ALA A 14 1.56 -3.74 -3.35
CA ALA A 14 0.49 -3.21 -4.20
C ALA A 14 0.40 -1.67 -4.12
N SER A 15 0.96 -1.06 -3.05
CA SER A 15 1.14 0.39 -2.94
C SER A 15 2.59 0.76 -2.64
N ASP A 16 2.93 1.06 -1.40
CA ASP A 16 4.26 1.53 -1.01
C ASP A 16 4.88 0.76 0.16
N GLY A 17 4.31 -0.38 0.50
CA GLY A 17 4.90 -1.33 1.44
C GLY A 17 6.06 -2.13 0.84
N SER A 18 6.82 -2.79 1.69
CA SER A 18 8.02 -3.55 1.31
C SER A 18 7.78 -5.05 1.15
N PHE A 19 6.66 -5.57 1.64
CA PHE A 19 6.30 -6.98 1.56
C PHE A 19 5.18 -7.20 0.54
N SER A 20 5.22 -8.32 -0.18
CA SER A 20 4.04 -8.74 -0.94
C SER A 20 2.86 -8.98 0.00
N PRO A 21 1.60 -8.91 -0.50
CA PRO A 21 0.42 -9.18 0.32
C PRO A 21 0.48 -10.54 1.04
N SER A 22 0.93 -11.58 0.35
CA SER A 22 1.08 -12.92 0.91
C SER A 22 2.15 -12.98 2.01
N ARG A 23 3.30 -12.32 1.80
CA ARG A 23 4.35 -12.25 2.81
C ARG A 23 3.89 -11.48 4.04
N LEU A 24 3.17 -10.38 3.86
CA LEU A 24 2.64 -9.58 4.97
C LEU A 24 1.72 -10.41 5.88
N VAL A 25 0.83 -11.22 5.28
CA VAL A 25 -0.01 -12.17 6.03
C VAL A 25 0.84 -13.20 6.78
N GLY A 26 1.89 -13.74 6.16
CA GLY A 26 2.81 -14.67 6.80
C GLY A 26 3.51 -14.07 8.02
N GLU A 27 4.04 -12.85 7.89
CA GLU A 27 4.70 -12.12 8.98
C GLU A 27 3.72 -11.83 10.14
N ALA A 28 2.51 -11.35 9.82
CA ALA A 28 1.48 -11.10 10.83
C ALA A 28 1.13 -12.34 11.65
N ARG A 29 1.03 -13.49 10.99
CA ARG A 29 0.80 -14.78 11.66
C ARG A 29 1.99 -15.21 12.51
N SER A 30 3.22 -15.04 12.00
CA SER A 30 4.44 -15.41 12.73
C SER A 30 4.63 -14.58 13.99
N LEU A 31 4.21 -13.31 13.95
CA LEU A 31 4.18 -12.41 15.10
C LEU A 31 3.02 -12.65 16.06
N GLY A 32 2.07 -13.55 15.72
CA GLY A 32 0.94 -13.88 16.57
C GLY A 32 -0.15 -12.80 16.61
N LEU A 33 -0.29 -11.97 15.57
CA LEU A 33 -1.37 -11.00 15.50
C LEU A 33 -2.74 -11.72 15.47
N ALA A 34 -3.71 -11.15 16.16
CA ALA A 34 -5.10 -11.65 16.16
C ALA A 34 -5.85 -11.20 14.90
N ALA A 35 -5.52 -10.02 14.38
CA ALA A 35 -6.07 -9.51 13.13
C ALA A 35 -5.06 -8.64 12.39
N LEU A 36 -5.21 -8.62 11.06
CA LEU A 36 -4.46 -7.75 10.15
C LEU A 36 -5.45 -7.12 9.16
N ALA A 37 -5.40 -5.81 8.97
CA ALA A 37 -6.01 -5.15 7.82
C ALA A 37 -4.93 -4.79 6.78
N LEU A 38 -5.13 -5.20 5.54
CA LEU A 38 -4.37 -4.66 4.41
C LEU A 38 -5.10 -3.43 3.88
N THR A 39 -4.42 -2.29 3.93
CA THR A 39 -4.98 -0.97 3.62
C THR A 39 -4.11 -0.22 2.61
N ASP A 40 -3.77 -0.86 1.51
CA ASP A 40 -2.95 -0.26 0.47
C ASP A 40 -3.53 1.08 -0.04
N HIS A 41 -2.65 2.02 -0.37
CA HIS A 41 -3.04 3.34 -0.85
C HIS A 41 -3.79 3.27 -2.18
N ASP A 42 -5.03 3.74 -2.21
CA ASP A 42 -5.85 3.97 -3.39
C ASP A 42 -5.98 2.77 -4.34
N THR A 43 -5.82 1.54 -3.80
CA THR A 43 -5.94 0.29 -4.57
C THR A 43 -6.53 -0.84 -3.74
N LEU A 44 -7.13 -1.82 -4.42
CA LEU A 44 -7.64 -3.07 -3.84
C LEU A 44 -6.89 -4.31 -4.37
N GLU A 45 -5.87 -4.09 -5.22
CA GLU A 45 -5.19 -5.16 -5.96
C GLU A 45 -4.51 -6.22 -5.07
N GLY A 46 -3.99 -5.81 -3.91
CA GLY A 46 -3.33 -6.73 -2.97
C GLY A 46 -4.28 -7.64 -2.19
N LEU A 47 -5.59 -7.33 -2.15
CA LEU A 47 -6.53 -7.98 -1.23
C LEU A 47 -6.75 -9.45 -1.54
N ASP A 48 -6.89 -9.81 -2.81
CA ASP A 48 -7.16 -11.20 -3.21
C ASP A 48 -5.93 -12.11 -3.02
N GLU A 49 -4.71 -11.58 -3.20
CA GLU A 49 -3.49 -12.30 -2.87
C GLU A 49 -3.39 -12.55 -1.37
N ALA A 50 -3.63 -11.53 -0.56
CA ALA A 50 -3.62 -11.65 0.89
C ALA A 50 -4.65 -12.68 1.38
N GLU A 51 -5.87 -12.66 0.85
CA GLU A 51 -6.92 -13.63 1.21
C GLU A 51 -6.55 -15.06 0.84
N ARG A 52 -5.96 -15.29 -0.33
CA ARG A 52 -5.45 -16.62 -0.70
C ARG A 52 -4.40 -17.10 0.29
N ALA A 53 -3.47 -16.23 0.67
CA ALA A 53 -2.45 -16.57 1.67
C ALA A 53 -3.05 -16.89 3.05
N VAL A 54 -4.18 -16.27 3.40
CA VAL A 54 -4.91 -16.63 4.63
C VAL A 54 -5.52 -18.03 4.55
N GLN A 55 -6.01 -18.42 3.38
CA GLN A 55 -6.66 -19.72 3.16
C GLN A 55 -5.64 -20.88 3.04
N GLU A 56 -4.41 -20.57 2.59
CA GLU A 56 -3.35 -21.56 2.48
C GLU A 56 -3.00 -22.13 3.86
N LYS A 57 -3.13 -23.46 3.98
CA LYS A 57 -2.91 -24.20 5.21
C LYS A 57 -1.41 -24.28 5.54
N GLY A 58 -0.91 -23.31 6.29
CA GLY A 58 0.42 -23.39 6.90
C GLY A 58 0.34 -22.88 8.35
N THR A 59 0.54 -23.75 9.34
CA THR A 59 0.63 -23.43 10.78
C THR A 59 -0.64 -22.90 11.45
N ARG A 60 -1.77 -23.59 11.32
CA ARG A 60 -2.87 -23.42 12.28
C ARG A 60 -2.54 -24.15 13.57
N SER A 61 -2.11 -23.44 14.61
CA SER A 61 -2.40 -23.90 15.96
C SER A 61 -3.92 -23.95 16.10
N PRO A 62 -4.51 -25.05 16.59
CA PRO A 62 -5.96 -25.18 16.75
C PRO A 62 -6.61 -24.05 17.56
N ASP A 63 -5.81 -23.41 18.41
CA ASP A 63 -6.24 -22.35 19.34
C ASP A 63 -6.03 -20.93 18.81
N PHE A 64 -5.51 -20.75 17.59
CA PHE A 64 -5.18 -19.43 17.05
C PHE A 64 -6.12 -19.03 15.90
N SER A 65 -7.10 -18.17 16.19
CA SER A 65 -7.91 -17.50 15.16
C SER A 65 -7.20 -16.23 14.68
N PHE A 66 -6.84 -16.17 13.39
CA PHE A 66 -6.34 -14.97 12.72
C PHE A 66 -7.43 -14.42 11.81
N GLU A 67 -7.74 -13.14 11.96
CA GLU A 67 -8.71 -12.43 11.13
C GLU A 67 -7.99 -11.56 10.11
N PHE A 68 -8.35 -11.69 8.85
CA PHE A 68 -7.91 -10.78 7.79
C PHE A 68 -9.04 -9.83 7.43
N ILE A 69 -8.75 -8.53 7.46
CA ILE A 69 -9.70 -7.46 7.19
C ILE A 69 -9.31 -6.80 5.87
N ARG A 70 -10.22 -6.84 4.91
CA ARG A 70 -10.09 -6.11 3.64
C ARG A 70 -10.22 -4.62 3.91
N GLY A 71 -9.22 -3.84 3.50
CA GLY A 71 -9.22 -2.41 3.68
C GLY A 71 -8.61 -1.68 2.50
N CYS A 72 -8.63 -0.36 2.57
CA CYS A 72 -7.96 0.56 1.65
C CYS A 72 -7.70 1.86 2.38
N GLU A 73 -6.55 2.46 2.15
CA GLU A 73 -6.27 3.84 2.59
C GLU A 73 -6.54 4.81 1.46
N LEU A 74 -7.58 5.61 1.65
CA LEU A 74 -8.06 6.58 0.66
C LEU A 74 -7.32 7.91 0.81
N SER A 75 -6.62 8.32 -0.24
CA SER A 75 -6.08 9.67 -0.30
C SER A 75 -7.20 10.69 -0.50
N SER A 76 -7.31 11.64 0.41
CA SER A 76 -8.31 12.68 0.34
C SER A 76 -7.72 14.06 0.65
N ARG A 77 -8.49 15.11 0.39
CA ARG A 77 -8.11 16.50 0.70
C ARG A 77 -9.26 17.25 1.33
N CYS A 78 -8.96 18.00 2.38
CA CYS A 78 -9.88 18.93 2.97
C CYS A 78 -9.27 20.35 2.90
N GLY A 79 -9.68 21.13 1.90
CA GLY A 79 -9.02 22.40 1.59
C GLY A 79 -7.54 22.20 1.18
N PRO A 80 -6.60 22.89 1.84
CA PRO A 80 -5.15 22.71 1.56
C PRO A 80 -4.55 21.46 2.22
N ALA A 81 -5.24 20.86 3.20
CA ALA A 81 -4.72 19.73 3.96
C ALA A 81 -4.93 18.39 3.20
N GLU A 82 -3.88 17.56 3.15
CA GLU A 82 -3.99 16.16 2.77
C GLU A 82 -4.47 15.36 3.98
N ALA A 83 -5.36 14.41 3.76
CA ALA A 83 -5.84 13.47 4.77
C ALA A 83 -5.89 12.07 4.17
N HIS A 84 -5.63 11.07 5.00
CA HIS A 84 -5.77 9.68 4.62
C HIS A 84 -6.87 9.05 5.47
N ILE A 85 -7.77 8.35 4.83
CA ILE A 85 -8.94 7.76 5.48
C ILE A 85 -8.88 6.25 5.28
N LEU A 86 -8.88 5.50 6.38
CA LEU A 86 -8.93 4.05 6.32
C LEU A 86 -10.37 3.58 6.13
N GLY A 87 -10.62 2.89 5.02
CA GLY A 87 -11.80 2.08 4.80
C GLY A 87 -11.52 0.64 5.22
N LEU A 88 -12.32 0.07 6.09
CA LEU A 88 -12.18 -1.31 6.54
C LEU A 88 -13.44 -2.11 6.20
N TRP A 89 -13.34 -3.44 6.19
CA TRP A 89 -14.41 -4.38 5.83
C TRP A 89 -14.99 -4.14 4.43
N ILE A 90 -14.12 -3.82 3.47
CA ILE A 90 -14.50 -3.64 2.07
C ILE A 90 -15.06 -4.95 1.51
N GLY A 91 -16.21 -4.86 0.85
CA GLY A 91 -16.90 -6.00 0.25
C GLY A 91 -16.05 -6.72 -0.81
N ARG A 92 -16.49 -7.94 -1.16
CA ARG A 92 -15.81 -8.78 -2.16
C ARG A 92 -16.52 -8.75 -3.52
N GLU A 93 -17.83 -8.58 -3.50
CA GLU A 93 -18.64 -8.61 -4.70
C GLU A 93 -18.43 -7.34 -5.52
N GLU A 94 -18.36 -7.46 -6.85
CA GLU A 94 -18.15 -6.32 -7.74
C GLU A 94 -19.20 -5.22 -7.53
N ARG A 95 -20.45 -5.58 -7.30
CA ARG A 95 -21.54 -4.64 -6.98
C ARG A 95 -21.30 -3.80 -5.72
N ASP A 96 -20.49 -4.31 -4.77
CA ASP A 96 -20.22 -3.65 -3.50
C ASP A 96 -19.03 -2.68 -3.61
N VAL A 97 -18.19 -2.86 -4.65
CA VAL A 97 -16.92 -2.13 -4.79
C VAL A 97 -16.79 -1.37 -6.12
N SER A 98 -17.73 -1.48 -7.05
CA SER A 98 -17.66 -0.84 -8.37
C SER A 98 -17.45 0.67 -8.27
N ASP A 99 -18.28 1.34 -7.49
CA ASP A 99 -18.20 2.80 -7.30
C ASP A 99 -16.89 3.21 -6.59
N LEU A 100 -16.44 2.38 -5.64
CA LEU A 100 -15.15 2.60 -4.98
C LEU A 100 -14.00 2.45 -5.98
N LYS A 101 -13.99 1.40 -6.80
CA LYS A 101 -12.97 1.19 -7.84
C LYS A 101 -12.90 2.36 -8.83
N GLU A 102 -14.05 2.90 -9.24
CA GLU A 102 -14.12 4.07 -10.11
C GLU A 102 -13.45 5.28 -9.43
N LYS A 103 -13.79 5.55 -8.16
CA LYS A 103 -13.18 6.64 -7.40
C LYS A 103 -11.68 6.44 -7.17
N LEU A 104 -11.25 5.23 -6.88
CA LEU A 104 -9.82 4.91 -6.77
C LEU A 104 -9.08 5.15 -8.09
N ALA A 105 -9.68 4.81 -9.23
CA ALA A 105 -9.10 5.10 -10.54
C ALA A 105 -8.93 6.61 -10.78
N GLU A 106 -9.93 7.43 -10.40
CA GLU A 106 -9.81 8.90 -10.46
C GLU A 106 -8.65 9.41 -9.59
N VAL A 107 -8.53 8.89 -8.36
CA VAL A 107 -7.45 9.27 -7.42
C VAL A 107 -6.09 8.86 -7.97
N ARG A 108 -5.96 7.64 -8.51
CA ARG A 108 -4.71 7.19 -9.15
C ARG A 108 -4.32 8.05 -10.35
N ALA A 109 -5.28 8.48 -11.17
CA ALA A 109 -5.03 9.40 -12.26
C ALA A 109 -4.52 10.77 -11.78
N GLN A 110 -5.01 11.26 -10.63
CA GLN A 110 -4.48 12.49 -10.01
C GLN A 110 -3.07 12.29 -9.46
N ARG A 111 -2.79 11.14 -8.82
CA ARG A 111 -1.44 10.77 -8.37
C ARG A 111 -0.46 10.74 -9.54
N PHE A 112 -0.84 10.13 -10.66
CA PHE A 112 -0.01 10.06 -11.85
C PHE A 112 0.39 11.46 -12.32
N ARG A 113 -0.57 12.39 -12.46
CA ARG A 113 -0.27 13.80 -12.84
C ARG A 113 0.68 14.48 -11.86
N ARG A 114 0.48 14.28 -10.56
CA ARG A 114 1.38 14.78 -9.50
C ARG A 114 2.79 14.21 -9.66
N ASN A 115 2.91 12.92 -9.93
CA ASN A 115 4.18 12.23 -10.06
C ASN A 115 4.96 12.70 -11.30
N VAL A 116 4.27 12.93 -12.43
CA VAL A 116 4.86 13.58 -13.60
C VAL A 116 5.45 14.95 -13.24
N ALA A 117 4.67 15.81 -12.60
CA ALA A 117 5.13 17.14 -12.16
C ALA A 117 6.31 17.07 -11.17
N MET A 118 6.32 16.06 -10.30
CA MET A 118 7.42 15.84 -9.36
C MET A 118 8.70 15.42 -10.09
N ALA A 119 8.62 14.50 -11.04
CA ALA A 119 9.77 14.09 -11.86
C ALA A 119 10.31 15.27 -12.67
N GLU A 120 9.44 16.12 -13.25
CA GLU A 120 9.83 17.33 -13.96
C GLU A 120 10.54 18.33 -13.05
N LYS A 121 10.01 18.54 -11.84
CA LYS A 121 10.63 19.42 -10.84
C LYS A 121 12.03 18.93 -10.45
N LEU A 122 12.20 17.63 -10.21
CA LEU A 122 13.50 17.04 -9.89
C LEU A 122 14.49 17.19 -11.04
N ARG A 123 14.06 17.00 -12.29
CA ARG A 123 14.89 17.26 -13.49
C ARG A 123 15.30 18.73 -13.59
N GLY A 124 14.37 19.65 -13.31
CA GLY A 124 14.66 21.09 -13.28
C GLY A 124 15.70 21.49 -12.20
N LEU A 125 15.83 20.68 -11.14
CA LEU A 125 16.86 20.81 -10.09
C LEU A 125 18.19 20.12 -10.46
N GLY A 126 18.28 19.52 -11.64
CA GLY A 126 19.51 18.86 -12.12
C GLY A 126 19.60 17.35 -11.81
N PHE A 127 18.58 16.74 -11.23
CA PHE A 127 18.57 15.30 -10.98
C PHE A 127 18.00 14.54 -12.18
N ALA A 128 18.72 13.52 -12.67
CA ALA A 128 18.32 12.71 -13.83
C ALA A 128 17.21 11.70 -13.47
N VAL A 129 16.09 12.17 -12.94
CA VAL A 129 14.95 11.33 -12.53
C VAL A 129 14.00 11.15 -13.71
N ARG A 130 13.72 9.89 -14.07
CA ARG A 130 12.68 9.51 -15.02
C ARG A 130 11.53 8.86 -14.27
N LEU A 131 10.30 9.14 -14.69
CA LEU A 131 9.13 8.55 -14.03
C LEU A 131 9.12 7.03 -14.17
N GLU A 132 9.54 6.50 -15.32
CA GLU A 132 9.64 5.08 -15.60
C GLU A 132 10.57 4.34 -14.61
N ASP A 133 11.65 5.01 -14.17
CA ASP A 133 12.57 4.43 -13.18
C ASP A 133 11.92 4.36 -11.79
N VAL A 134 11.05 5.32 -11.45
CA VAL A 134 10.28 5.31 -10.21
C VAL A 134 9.19 4.23 -10.26
N GLU A 135 8.51 4.10 -11.40
CA GLU A 135 7.49 3.07 -11.63
C GLU A 135 8.08 1.66 -11.53
N ALA A 136 9.27 1.45 -12.11
CA ALA A 136 9.99 0.18 -12.01
C ALA A 136 10.39 -0.18 -10.56
N LEU A 137 10.63 0.82 -9.71
CA LEU A 137 10.90 0.60 -8.29
C LEU A 137 9.63 0.33 -7.48
N ALA A 138 8.50 0.93 -7.87
CA ALA A 138 7.23 0.73 -7.20
C ALA A 138 6.73 -0.72 -7.38
N GLY A 139 6.88 -1.28 -8.58
CA GLY A 139 6.50 -2.67 -8.87
C GLY A 139 4.99 -2.94 -8.85
N GLY A 140 4.17 -1.98 -8.40
CA GLY A 140 2.72 -2.04 -8.32
C GLY A 140 2.06 -0.85 -9.04
N GLU A 141 0.72 -0.79 -9.01
CA GLU A 141 -0.04 0.27 -9.69
C GLU A 141 0.13 1.66 -9.05
N VAL A 142 0.50 1.72 -7.78
CA VAL A 142 0.54 2.96 -7.01
C VAL A 142 1.96 3.43 -6.80
N VAL A 143 2.35 4.49 -7.53
CA VAL A 143 3.61 5.21 -7.30
C VAL A 143 3.41 6.28 -6.24
N ALA A 144 4.17 6.21 -5.15
CA ALA A 144 4.12 7.13 -4.01
C ALA A 144 5.46 7.86 -3.81
N ARG A 145 5.46 8.88 -2.94
CA ARG A 145 6.69 9.66 -2.60
C ARG A 145 7.86 8.80 -2.10
N PRO A 146 7.65 7.72 -1.31
CA PRO A 146 8.75 6.84 -0.91
C PRO A 146 9.53 6.24 -2.09
N HIS A 147 8.87 5.95 -3.22
CA HIS A 147 9.56 5.42 -4.41
C HIS A 147 10.50 6.44 -5.05
N PHE A 148 10.13 7.73 -5.08
CA PHE A 148 11.05 8.80 -5.48
C PHE A 148 12.25 8.92 -4.54
N ALA A 149 12.00 8.88 -3.22
CA ALA A 149 13.07 8.90 -2.23
C ALA A 149 14.00 7.69 -2.37
N ALA A 150 13.45 6.50 -2.61
CA ALA A 150 14.22 5.28 -2.86
C ALA A 150 15.09 5.39 -4.14
N LEU A 151 14.55 5.98 -5.21
CA LEU A 151 15.31 6.23 -6.44
C LEU A 151 16.47 7.20 -6.18
N LEU A 152 16.22 8.32 -5.51
CA LEU A 152 17.26 9.32 -5.16
C LEU A 152 18.36 8.71 -4.29
N LEU A 153 17.98 7.85 -3.33
CA LEU A 153 18.93 7.10 -2.50
C LEU A 153 19.77 6.14 -3.37
N ARG A 154 19.15 5.39 -4.28
CA ARG A 154 19.84 4.48 -5.20
C ARG A 154 20.78 5.21 -6.15
N MET A 155 20.44 6.43 -6.56
CA MET A 155 21.30 7.31 -7.38
C MET A 155 22.43 7.97 -6.56
N GLY A 156 22.48 7.79 -5.25
CA GLY A 156 23.47 8.42 -4.37
C GLY A 156 23.27 9.92 -4.18
N VAL A 157 22.12 10.46 -4.55
CA VAL A 157 21.76 11.88 -4.42
C VAL A 157 21.52 12.27 -2.97
N VAL A 158 20.93 11.36 -2.22
CA VAL A 158 20.66 11.51 -0.78
C VAL A 158 21.25 10.32 -0.02
N LYS A 159 21.52 10.47 1.28
CA LYS A 159 22.10 9.42 2.15
C LYS A 159 21.05 8.65 2.93
N SER A 160 19.83 9.19 3.01
CA SER A 160 18.71 8.55 3.69
C SER A 160 17.39 9.02 3.09
N VAL A 161 16.32 8.26 3.33
CA VAL A 161 14.94 8.61 2.88
C VAL A 161 14.41 9.87 3.60
N ARG A 162 15.04 10.29 4.69
CA ARG A 162 14.64 11.47 5.49
C ARG A 162 15.31 12.77 5.03
N GLU A 163 16.32 12.70 4.19
CA GLU A 163 16.92 13.85 3.52
C GLU A 163 16.01 14.37 2.40
#